data_1550e1cdab799b739cfb0a8690df6856
#
_entry.id   1550e1cdab799b739cfb0a8690df6856
#
_cell.length_a   1.000
_cell.length_b   1.000
_cell.length_c   1.000
_cell.angle_alpha   90.00
_cell.angle_beta   90.00
_cell.angle_gamma   90.00
#
_symmetry.space_group_name_H-M   'P 1'
#
loop_
_entity.id
_entity.type
_entity.pdbx_description
1 polymer ?
#
loop_
_entity_poly.entity_id
_entity_poly.type
_entity_poly.pdbx_seq_one_letter_code
_entity_poly.pdbx_strand_id
1 'polypeptide(L)'
;DGEVRSDGVSYVCSSDLSWMVSILPLMLVGLPRLYGAWHHVLTSLLQHGGLADNVIDHRLNSRSVLMNPVSRFIYWNMNYHVKHHMFPMVPYHALPQLHELSKHDLPAPNRSIWAGYREMIPAFLRQLRNEDFYLRRDLPPTAKPYKEELHNGGDTVAAEEKS
;
A
#
# COMPACT_ATOMS: atom_id res chain seq x y z
N ASP A 1 -47.80 9.42 2.24
CA ASP A 1 -46.47 9.51 2.83
C ASP A 1 -45.55 8.56 2.07
N GLY A 2 -44.95 9.10 0.99
CA GLY A 2 -44.05 8.36 0.15
C GLY A 2 -42.62 8.53 0.63
N GLU A 3 -42.08 7.52 1.26
CA GLU A 3 -40.69 7.42 1.66
C GLU A 3 -39.83 7.22 0.40
N VAL A 4 -39.17 8.28 -0.04
CA VAL A 4 -38.21 8.23 -1.16
C VAL A 4 -36.96 7.51 -0.69
N ARG A 5 -36.83 6.23 -1.02
CA ARG A 5 -35.59 5.46 -0.84
C ARG A 5 -34.50 6.10 -1.72
N SER A 6 -33.59 6.82 -1.07
CA SER A 6 -32.46 7.49 -1.73
C SER A 6 -31.32 6.57 -2.16
N ASP A 7 -31.33 5.32 -1.73
CA ASP A 7 -30.15 4.43 -1.82
C ASP A 7 -30.03 3.64 -3.12
N GLY A 8 -31.11 3.62 -3.93
CA GLY A 8 -31.12 2.92 -5.23
C GLY A 8 -30.86 3.80 -6.45
N VAL A 9 -30.99 5.11 -6.31
CA VAL A 9 -31.05 6.02 -7.46
C VAL A 9 -29.69 6.23 -8.12
N SER A 10 -28.60 6.16 -7.37
CA SER A 10 -27.27 6.49 -7.90
C SER A 10 -26.69 5.41 -8.84
N TYR A 11 -27.01 4.15 -8.61
CA TYR A 11 -26.49 3.05 -9.43
C TYR A 11 -27.35 2.76 -10.67
N VAL A 12 -28.64 2.91 -10.53
CA VAL A 12 -29.61 2.72 -11.63
C VAL A 12 -29.50 3.85 -12.65
N CYS A 13 -29.30 5.09 -12.20
CA CYS A 13 -29.26 6.26 -13.08
C CYS A 13 -28.04 6.24 -14.03
N SER A 14 -26.89 5.70 -13.61
CA SER A 14 -25.69 5.64 -14.47
C SER A 14 -25.77 4.54 -15.54
N SER A 15 -26.37 3.38 -15.23
CA SER A 15 -26.55 2.29 -16.17
C SER A 15 -27.68 2.56 -17.16
N ASP A 16 -28.83 3.06 -16.69
CA ASP A 16 -29.99 3.34 -17.55
C ASP A 16 -29.73 4.53 -18.47
N LEU A 17 -29.01 5.55 -18.01
CA LEU A 17 -28.63 6.68 -18.85
C LEU A 17 -27.66 6.27 -19.96
N SER A 18 -26.78 5.32 -19.70
CA SER A 18 -25.83 4.78 -20.70
C SER A 18 -26.54 4.01 -21.80
N TRP A 19 -27.62 3.30 -21.48
CA TRP A 19 -28.39 2.53 -22.45
C TRP A 19 -29.38 3.37 -23.27
N MET A 20 -29.88 4.44 -22.68
CA MET A 20 -31.00 5.17 -23.31
C MET A 20 -30.62 6.47 -24.05
N VAL A 21 -29.50 7.13 -23.71
CA VAL A 21 -29.28 8.51 -24.21
C VAL A 21 -27.88 8.82 -24.72
N SER A 22 -26.79 8.20 -24.21
CA SER A 22 -25.44 8.54 -24.65
C SER A 22 -24.39 7.52 -24.21
N ILE A 23 -23.36 7.32 -25.02
CA ILE A 23 -22.14 6.56 -24.68
C ILE A 23 -21.23 7.32 -23.69
N LEU A 24 -21.49 8.60 -23.46
CA LEU A 24 -20.67 9.48 -22.60
C LEU A 24 -20.51 8.98 -21.15
N PRO A 25 -21.57 8.58 -20.43
CA PRO A 25 -21.39 8.04 -19.06
C PRO A 25 -20.52 6.79 -19.03
N LEU A 26 -20.65 5.91 -20.03
CA LEU A 26 -19.76 4.75 -20.15
C LEU A 26 -18.31 5.19 -20.38
N MET A 27 -18.07 6.15 -21.25
CA MET A 27 -16.71 6.64 -21.53
C MET A 27 -16.09 7.42 -20.38
N LEU A 28 -16.89 8.22 -19.66
CA LEU A 28 -16.38 9.10 -18.60
C LEU A 28 -16.29 8.42 -17.24
N VAL A 29 -17.10 7.41 -16.98
CA VAL A 29 -17.15 6.73 -15.68
C VAL A 29 -16.78 5.24 -15.78
N GLY A 30 -17.35 4.51 -16.73
CA GLY A 30 -17.16 3.07 -16.88
C GLY A 30 -15.76 2.71 -17.37
N LEU A 31 -15.37 3.26 -18.52
CA LEU A 31 -14.07 2.95 -19.13
C LEU A 31 -12.86 3.37 -18.26
N PRO A 32 -12.83 4.55 -17.61
CA PRO A 32 -11.73 4.90 -16.71
C PRO A 32 -11.51 3.89 -15.58
N ARG A 33 -12.57 3.28 -15.08
CA ARG A 33 -12.46 2.20 -14.09
C ARG A 33 -11.84 0.93 -14.67
N LEU A 34 -12.13 0.60 -15.92
CA LEU A 34 -11.56 -0.57 -16.56
C LEU A 34 -10.08 -0.40 -16.91
N TYR A 35 -9.71 0.73 -17.53
CA TYR A 35 -8.32 0.91 -17.96
C TYR A 35 -7.41 1.61 -16.94
N GLY A 36 -7.96 2.35 -15.97
CA GLY A 36 -7.19 3.08 -14.96
C GLY A 36 -7.04 2.33 -13.63
N ALA A 37 -8.09 1.69 -13.15
CA ALA A 37 -8.09 1.08 -11.82
C ALA A 37 -7.15 -0.13 -11.71
N TRP A 38 -6.97 -0.91 -12.74
CA TRP A 38 -6.10 -2.11 -12.70
C TRP A 38 -4.65 -1.76 -12.35
N HIS A 39 -4.10 -0.68 -12.91
CA HIS A 39 -2.75 -0.23 -12.60
C HIS A 39 -2.62 0.18 -11.14
N HIS A 40 -3.61 0.92 -10.63
CA HIS A 40 -3.63 1.32 -9.23
C HIS A 40 -3.75 0.11 -8.29
N VAL A 41 -4.64 -0.83 -8.57
CA VAL A 41 -4.81 -2.04 -7.76
C VAL A 41 -3.52 -2.86 -7.71
N LEU A 42 -2.89 -3.11 -8.86
CA LEU A 42 -1.65 -3.85 -8.93
C LEU A 42 -0.53 -3.17 -8.12
N THR A 43 -0.35 -1.87 -8.29
CA THR A 43 0.71 -1.15 -7.60
C THR A 43 0.45 -1.01 -6.11
N SER A 44 -0.78 -0.74 -5.68
CA SER A 44 -1.16 -0.64 -4.27
C SER A 44 -1.04 -1.97 -3.53
N LEU A 45 -1.53 -3.06 -4.15
CA LEU A 45 -1.38 -4.40 -3.57
C LEU A 45 0.09 -4.74 -3.34
N LEU A 46 0.95 -4.39 -4.29
CA LEU A 46 2.38 -4.62 -4.20
C LEU A 46 3.02 -3.90 -3.01
N GLN A 47 2.50 -2.75 -2.62
CA GLN A 47 3.11 -1.93 -1.57
C GLN A 47 2.91 -2.47 -0.15
N HIS A 48 1.83 -3.18 0.11
CA HIS A 48 1.48 -3.70 1.43
C HIS A 48 1.43 -5.24 1.50
N GLY A 49 1.18 -5.90 0.36
CA GLY A 49 0.94 -7.34 0.34
C GLY A 49 2.08 -8.17 0.94
N GLY A 50 1.74 -9.08 1.84
CA GLY A 50 2.66 -10.00 2.47
C GLY A 50 3.53 -9.42 3.59
N LEU A 51 3.34 -8.16 3.98
CA LEU A 51 4.05 -7.50 5.08
C LEU A 51 3.23 -7.55 6.37
N ALA A 52 3.84 -7.12 7.49
CA ALA A 52 3.21 -7.11 8.79
C ALA A 52 2.08 -6.09 8.89
N ASP A 53 1.00 -6.45 9.55
CA ASP A 53 -0.13 -5.57 9.83
C ASP A 53 -0.02 -4.93 11.22
N ASN A 54 -0.77 -3.84 11.44
CA ASN A 54 -0.89 -3.19 12.75
C ASN A 54 0.45 -2.83 13.41
N VAL A 55 1.41 -2.36 12.65
CA VAL A 55 2.73 -1.94 13.15
C VAL A 55 2.75 -0.44 13.47
N ILE A 56 3.65 -0.05 14.38
CA ILE A 56 3.84 1.36 14.76
C ILE A 56 4.70 2.09 13.72
N ASP A 57 5.60 1.36 13.07
CA ASP A 57 6.54 1.93 12.09
C ASP A 57 6.17 1.49 10.68
N HIS A 58 5.89 2.44 9.82
CA HIS A 58 5.50 2.18 8.43
C HIS A 58 6.60 1.56 7.55
N ARG A 59 7.83 1.52 8.05
CA ARG A 59 8.92 0.79 7.40
C ARG A 59 8.73 -0.72 7.43
N LEU A 60 7.92 -1.23 8.38
CA LEU A 60 7.60 -2.64 8.55
C LEU A 60 6.46 -3.12 7.64
N ASN A 61 5.47 -2.25 7.39
CA ASN A 61 4.23 -2.62 6.70
C ASN A 61 4.10 -2.10 5.27
N SER A 62 5.11 -1.40 4.78
CA SER A 62 5.07 -0.87 3.43
C SER A 62 6.41 -1.02 2.72
N ARG A 63 6.36 -1.08 1.39
CA ARG A 63 7.56 -1.19 0.56
C ARG A 63 7.62 -0.09 -0.48
N SER A 64 8.84 0.30 -0.83
CA SER A 64 9.12 1.14 -1.99
C SER A 64 9.56 0.26 -3.15
N VAL A 65 9.12 0.60 -4.36
CA VAL A 65 9.45 -0.14 -5.57
C VAL A 65 10.02 0.81 -6.61
N LEU A 66 11.15 0.48 -7.19
CA LEU A 66 11.71 1.25 -8.29
C LEU A 66 10.90 0.98 -9.56
N MET A 67 10.45 2.06 -10.19
CA MET A 67 9.62 2.03 -11.40
C MET A 67 10.24 2.88 -12.49
N ASN A 68 9.91 2.57 -13.74
CA ASN A 68 10.28 3.40 -14.87
C ASN A 68 9.60 4.79 -14.80
N PRO A 69 10.12 5.81 -15.51
CA PRO A 69 9.59 7.17 -15.43
C PRO A 69 8.10 7.29 -15.79
N VAL A 70 7.63 6.51 -16.76
CA VAL A 70 6.22 6.52 -17.20
C VAL A 70 5.31 5.99 -16.09
N SER A 71 5.64 4.84 -15.52
CA SER A 71 4.87 4.27 -14.38
C SER A 71 4.91 5.19 -13.16
N ARG A 72 6.05 5.83 -12.88
CA ARG A 72 6.17 6.82 -11.81
C ARG A 72 5.27 8.02 -12.02
N PHE A 73 5.19 8.52 -13.23
CA PHE A 73 4.32 9.64 -13.60
C PHE A 73 2.84 9.27 -13.42
N ILE A 74 2.41 8.14 -14.00
CA ILE A 74 1.04 7.64 -13.88
C ILE A 74 0.66 7.39 -12.42
N TYR A 75 1.60 6.91 -11.63
CA TYR A 75 1.40 6.58 -10.22
C TYR A 75 1.77 7.71 -9.24
N TRP A 76 1.99 8.93 -9.72
CA TRP A 76 2.23 10.13 -8.92
C TRP A 76 3.37 9.96 -7.90
N ASN A 77 4.45 9.30 -8.29
CA ASN A 77 5.57 8.94 -7.40
C ASN A 77 5.19 8.14 -6.13
N MET A 78 3.99 7.58 -6.06
CA MET A 78 3.53 6.74 -4.93
C MET A 78 4.29 5.42 -4.81
N ASN A 79 5.17 5.12 -5.75
CA ASN A 79 6.16 4.05 -5.63
C ASN A 79 7.14 4.24 -4.46
N TYR A 80 7.27 5.47 -3.94
CA TYR A 80 7.99 5.79 -2.69
C TYR A 80 7.08 5.72 -1.46
N HIS A 81 6.29 4.68 -1.36
CA HIS A 81 5.15 4.57 -0.45
C HIS A 81 5.50 4.65 1.03
N VAL A 82 6.60 4.02 1.45
CA VAL A 82 7.09 4.11 2.83
C VAL A 82 7.21 5.58 3.28
N LYS A 83 7.74 6.44 2.42
CA LYS A 83 7.92 7.86 2.71
C LYS A 83 6.62 8.63 2.75
N HIS A 84 5.69 8.26 1.89
CA HIS A 84 4.35 8.85 1.90
C HIS A 84 3.67 8.60 3.25
N HIS A 85 3.79 7.38 3.80
CA HIS A 85 3.26 7.07 5.13
C HIS A 85 4.02 7.78 6.27
N MET A 86 5.34 7.85 6.18
CA MET A 86 6.15 8.52 7.22
C MET A 86 5.96 10.05 7.20
N PHE A 87 5.76 10.62 6.02
CA PHE A 87 5.69 12.08 5.81
C PHE A 87 4.50 12.45 4.92
N PRO A 88 3.26 12.29 5.40
CA PRO A 88 2.05 12.46 4.58
C PRO A 88 1.84 13.88 4.06
N MET A 89 2.46 14.87 4.70
CA MET A 89 2.39 16.28 4.29
C MET A 89 3.30 16.62 3.11
N VAL A 90 4.22 15.72 2.73
CA VAL A 90 5.12 15.96 1.61
C VAL A 90 4.40 15.69 0.30
N PRO A 91 4.34 16.66 -0.63
CA PRO A 91 3.65 16.51 -1.89
C PRO A 91 4.35 15.48 -2.79
N TYR A 92 3.58 14.78 -3.62
CA TYR A 92 4.04 13.66 -4.46
C TYR A 92 5.25 13.98 -5.35
N HIS A 93 5.38 15.21 -5.81
CA HIS A 93 6.51 15.64 -6.65
C HIS A 93 7.82 15.77 -5.88
N ALA A 94 7.78 15.98 -4.57
CA ALA A 94 8.94 16.06 -3.69
C ALA A 94 9.38 14.70 -3.12
N LEU A 95 8.57 13.64 -3.26
CA LEU A 95 8.92 12.30 -2.78
C LEU A 95 10.24 11.74 -3.32
N PRO A 96 10.64 11.97 -4.59
CA PRO A 96 11.96 11.56 -5.06
C PRO A 96 13.12 12.23 -4.32
N GLN A 97 13.02 13.53 -4.01
CA GLN A 97 14.04 14.25 -3.25
C GLN A 97 14.09 13.76 -1.81
N LEU A 98 12.94 13.56 -1.18
CA LEU A 98 12.85 12.96 0.14
C LEU A 98 13.47 11.56 0.17
N HIS A 99 13.34 10.79 -0.92
CA HIS A 99 13.99 9.49 -1.04
C HIS A 99 15.50 9.59 -0.95
N GLU A 100 16.10 10.49 -1.68
CA GLU A 100 17.56 10.66 -1.66
C GLU A 100 18.07 11.05 -0.27
N LEU A 101 17.34 11.90 0.43
CA LEU A 101 17.71 12.34 1.77
C LEU A 101 17.56 11.24 2.84
N SER A 102 16.54 10.39 2.71
CA SER A 102 16.18 9.40 3.74
C SER A 102 16.54 7.96 3.41
N LYS A 103 17.15 7.69 2.25
CA LYS A 103 17.43 6.31 1.79
C LYS A 103 18.30 5.47 2.73
N HIS A 104 19.13 6.13 3.53
CA HIS A 104 20.00 5.48 4.52
C HIS A 104 19.22 4.91 5.72
N ASP A 105 18.02 5.43 5.97
CA ASP A 105 17.16 5.07 7.08
C ASP A 105 15.90 4.30 6.65
N LEU A 106 15.95 3.68 5.49
CA LEU A 106 14.82 2.98 4.89
C LEU A 106 15.21 1.58 4.43
N PRO A 107 14.27 0.61 4.48
CA PRO A 107 14.51 -0.70 3.89
C PRO A 107 14.80 -0.55 2.39
N ALA A 108 15.65 -1.42 1.88
CA ALA A 108 16.03 -1.42 0.48
C ALA A 108 14.79 -1.55 -0.44
N PRO A 109 14.64 -0.67 -1.45
CA PRO A 109 13.52 -0.74 -2.37
C PRO A 109 13.63 -1.96 -3.28
N ASN A 110 12.48 -2.54 -3.66
CA ASN A 110 12.46 -3.56 -4.69
C ASN A 110 12.90 -2.96 -6.03
N ARG A 111 13.81 -3.65 -6.73
CA ARG A 111 14.42 -3.14 -7.97
C ARG A 111 13.46 -2.97 -9.14
N SER A 112 12.31 -3.64 -9.09
CA SER A 112 11.27 -3.55 -10.12
C SER A 112 9.93 -4.06 -9.58
N ILE A 113 8.85 -3.78 -10.30
CA ILE A 113 7.52 -4.31 -10.04
C ILE A 113 7.55 -5.85 -10.00
N TRP A 114 8.22 -6.48 -10.96
CA TRP A 114 8.34 -7.94 -11.03
C TRP A 114 9.11 -8.54 -9.86
N ALA A 115 10.18 -7.88 -9.41
CA ALA A 115 10.93 -8.30 -8.22
C ALA A 115 10.05 -8.23 -6.97
N GLY A 116 9.24 -7.19 -6.85
CA GLY A 116 8.29 -7.06 -5.75
C GLY A 116 7.22 -8.15 -5.77
N TYR A 117 6.62 -8.45 -6.91
CA TYR A 117 5.64 -9.54 -7.03
C TYR A 117 6.24 -10.91 -6.74
N ARG A 118 7.46 -11.18 -7.18
CA ARG A 118 8.16 -12.44 -6.89
C ARG A 118 8.43 -12.64 -5.40
N GLU A 119 8.58 -11.57 -4.66
CA GLU A 119 8.68 -11.58 -3.19
C GLU A 119 7.30 -11.71 -2.53
N MET A 120 6.31 -10.97 -3.03
CA MET A 120 4.98 -10.87 -2.43
C MET A 120 4.14 -12.14 -2.61
N ILE A 121 4.12 -12.74 -3.80
CA ILE A 121 3.23 -13.87 -4.10
C ILE A 121 3.47 -15.08 -3.17
N PRO A 122 4.71 -15.55 -2.97
CA PRO A 122 4.96 -16.63 -2.01
C PRO A 122 4.58 -16.28 -0.57
N ALA A 123 4.81 -15.02 -0.16
CA ALA A 123 4.43 -14.55 1.16
C ALA A 123 2.90 -14.57 1.33
N PHE A 124 2.17 -14.06 0.36
CA PHE A 124 0.71 -14.06 0.34
C PHE A 124 0.13 -15.48 0.37
N LEU A 125 0.68 -16.41 -0.41
CA LEU A 125 0.26 -17.82 -0.38
C LEU A 125 0.51 -18.49 0.97
N ARG A 126 1.56 -18.07 1.69
CA ARG A 126 1.80 -18.54 3.06
C ARG A 126 0.82 -17.93 4.05
N GLN A 127 0.47 -16.67 3.90
CA GLN A 127 -0.54 -15.99 4.71
C GLN A 127 -1.92 -16.66 4.58
N LEU A 128 -2.29 -17.16 3.41
CA LEU A 128 -3.54 -17.92 3.23
C LEU A 128 -3.59 -19.23 4.04
N ARG A 129 -2.44 -19.76 4.45
CA ARG A 129 -2.35 -20.97 5.27
C ARG A 129 -2.08 -20.68 6.74
N ASN A 130 -1.44 -19.57 7.01
CA ASN A 130 -1.07 -19.12 8.35
C ASN A 130 -1.26 -17.60 8.40
N GLU A 131 -2.32 -17.15 9.02
CA GLU A 131 -2.72 -15.73 9.10
C GLU A 131 -1.66 -14.87 9.82
N ASP A 132 -0.91 -15.45 10.75
CA ASP A 132 0.15 -14.76 11.49
C ASP A 132 1.46 -14.61 10.69
N PHE A 133 1.53 -15.23 9.49
CA PHE A 133 2.74 -15.14 8.68
C PHE A 133 2.87 -13.77 8.02
N TYR A 134 4.02 -13.15 8.16
CA TYR A 134 4.40 -11.95 7.40
C TYR A 134 5.88 -12.01 7.01
N LEU A 135 6.21 -11.31 5.93
CA LEU A 135 7.56 -11.21 5.42
C LEU A 135 8.34 -10.19 6.27
N ARG A 136 9.40 -10.64 6.92
CA ARG A 136 10.36 -9.75 7.60
C ARG A 136 11.35 -9.20 6.60
N ARG A 137 11.64 -7.92 6.71
CA ARG A 137 12.62 -7.21 5.89
C ARG A 137 13.79 -6.74 6.75
N ASP A 138 14.95 -6.59 6.11
CA ASP A 138 16.11 -5.97 6.76
C ASP A 138 15.79 -4.48 6.96
N LEU A 139 15.76 -4.08 8.22
CA LEU A 139 15.40 -2.74 8.66
C LEU A 139 16.62 -2.03 9.22
N PRO A 140 16.72 -0.71 9.05
CA PRO A 140 17.75 0.06 9.72
C PRO A 140 17.58 0.00 11.25
N PRO A 141 18.65 0.19 12.03
CA PRO A 141 18.61 0.09 13.50
C PRO A 141 17.69 1.12 14.17
N THR A 142 17.30 2.16 13.44
CA THR A 142 16.36 3.20 13.88
C THR A 142 14.91 2.79 13.77
N ALA A 143 14.60 1.69 13.06
CA ALA A 143 13.24 1.19 12.92
C ALA A 143 12.74 0.62 14.25
N LYS A 144 11.45 0.84 14.57
CA LYS A 144 10.83 0.22 15.72
C LYS A 144 10.68 -1.29 15.50
N PRO A 145 10.79 -2.10 16.56
CA PRO A 145 10.65 -3.54 16.44
C PRO A 145 9.23 -3.97 16.05
N TYR A 146 9.09 -5.19 15.57
CA TYR A 146 7.79 -5.82 15.37
C TYR A 146 7.07 -5.99 16.71
N LYS A 147 5.73 -6.01 16.70
CA LYS A 147 4.92 -6.11 17.94
C LYS A 147 5.28 -7.29 18.83
N GLU A 148 5.59 -8.43 18.23
CA GLU A 148 6.01 -9.64 18.96
C GLU A 148 7.31 -9.41 19.76
N GLU A 149 8.22 -8.63 19.20
CA GLU A 149 9.49 -8.29 19.86
C GLU A 149 9.29 -7.29 21.01
N LEU A 150 8.26 -6.42 20.92
CA LEU A 150 7.90 -5.51 22.00
C LEU A 150 7.32 -6.25 23.22
N HIS A 151 6.56 -7.30 23.02
CA HIS A 151 6.05 -8.14 24.11
C HIS A 151 7.15 -8.98 24.75
N ASN A 152 8.01 -9.59 23.94
CA ASN A 152 9.12 -10.42 24.44
C ASN A 152 10.22 -9.57 25.12
N GLY A 153 10.46 -8.33 24.65
CA GLY A 153 11.43 -7.40 25.27
C GLY A 153 11.01 -6.90 26.66
N GLY A 154 9.71 -6.79 26.91
CA GLY A 154 9.19 -6.44 28.22
C GLY A 154 9.48 -7.50 29.29
N ASP A 155 9.42 -8.76 28.92
CA ASP A 155 9.68 -9.87 29.83
C ASP A 155 11.18 -10.00 30.19
N THR A 156 12.07 -9.67 29.28
CA THR A 156 13.53 -9.69 29.53
C THR A 156 13.99 -8.56 30.43
N VAL A 157 13.47 -7.35 30.26
CA VAL A 157 13.79 -6.20 31.13
C VAL A 157 13.23 -6.41 32.54
N ALA A 158 12.04 -6.98 32.68
CA ALA A 158 11.45 -7.29 33.99
C ALA A 158 12.18 -8.43 34.72
N ALA A 159 12.89 -9.30 34.00
CA ALA A 159 13.72 -10.37 34.58
C ALA A 159 15.08 -9.84 35.07
N GLU A 160 15.69 -8.87 34.39
CA GLU A 160 16.95 -8.24 34.80
C GLU A 160 16.78 -7.32 36.01
N GLU A 161 15.63 -6.67 36.19
CA GLU A 161 15.36 -5.79 37.32
C GLU A 161 15.07 -6.56 38.63
N LYS A 162 14.81 -7.87 38.54
CA LYS A 162 14.58 -8.77 39.70
C LYS A 162 15.76 -9.64 40.10
N SER A 163 16.88 -9.52 39.45
CA SER A 163 18.13 -10.24 39.72
C SER A 163 19.14 -9.33 40.39
#